data_aa95d5861edc57e917841ce25b6c933c
#
_entry.id   aa95d5861edc57e917841ce25b6c933c
#
_cell.length_a   1.000
_cell.length_b   1.000
_cell.length_c   1.000
_cell.angle_alpha   90.00
_cell.angle_beta   90.00
_cell.angle_gamma   90.00
#
_symmetry.space_group_name_H-M   'P 1'
#
loop_
_entity.id
_entity.type
_entity.pdbx_description
1 polymer ?
#
loop_
_entity_poly.entity_id
_entity_poly.type
_entity_poly.pdbx_seq_one_letter_code
_entity_poly.pdbx_strand_id
1 'polypeptide(L)'
;LERSFRNRIFLTVLLVALVPLLLCDVLMTQMMIFRSEHTLRTDAQEEMALLTTQLDALLTDCGDVTRALAGSTVTRSALRRGGSDSRTLYQLLNRSTVALREYADFEVYGEDGDCLYTTANVWPAAQSTGWGILSAARAADGIVLRAGNGGLAGACPVTARGGAVLGYAVFRMDDA
;
A
#
# COMPACT_ATOMS: atom_id res chain seq x y z
N LEU A 1 -43.45 41.01 -54.91
CA LEU A 1 -44.17 40.16 -53.94
C LEU A 1 -43.75 38.67 -53.98
N GLU A 2 -43.44 38.10 -55.15
CA GLU A 2 -43.04 36.68 -55.28
C GLU A 2 -41.68 36.34 -54.62
N ARG A 3 -40.70 37.21 -54.64
CA ARG A 3 -39.38 36.98 -53.98
C ARG A 3 -39.53 36.86 -52.46
N SER A 4 -40.40 37.65 -51.86
CA SER A 4 -40.63 37.62 -50.41
C SER A 4 -41.33 36.35 -49.96
N PHE A 5 -42.23 35.82 -50.76
CA PHE A 5 -42.98 34.58 -50.47
C PHE A 5 -42.06 33.35 -50.58
N ARG A 6 -41.25 33.26 -51.61
CA ARG A 6 -40.27 32.20 -51.81
C ARG A 6 -39.20 32.13 -50.69
N ASN A 7 -38.72 33.28 -50.23
CA ASN A 7 -37.78 33.36 -49.14
C ASN A 7 -38.39 32.90 -47.78
N ARG A 8 -39.67 33.20 -47.53
CA ARG A 8 -40.37 32.76 -46.33
C ARG A 8 -40.56 31.24 -46.31
N ILE A 9 -40.96 30.65 -47.44
CA ILE A 9 -41.12 29.20 -47.55
C ILE A 9 -39.75 28.50 -47.32
N PHE A 10 -38.72 29.00 -48.00
CA PHE A 10 -37.37 28.46 -47.86
C PHE A 10 -36.85 28.55 -46.40
N LEU A 11 -37.09 29.67 -45.74
CA LEU A 11 -36.69 29.85 -44.33
C LEU A 11 -37.48 28.93 -43.40
N THR A 12 -38.74 28.72 -43.61
CA THR A 12 -39.57 27.83 -42.80
C THR A 12 -39.14 26.37 -42.96
N VAL A 13 -38.90 25.93 -44.20
CA VAL A 13 -38.40 24.55 -44.47
C VAL A 13 -37.03 24.33 -43.89
N LEU A 14 -36.12 25.33 -44.02
CA LEU A 14 -34.80 25.28 -43.43
C LEU A 14 -34.86 25.19 -41.89
N LEU A 15 -35.72 25.98 -41.28
CA LEU A 15 -35.85 26.01 -39.80
C LEU A 15 -36.46 24.71 -39.27
N VAL A 16 -37.47 24.14 -39.96
CA VAL A 16 -38.08 22.86 -39.61
C VAL A 16 -37.09 21.69 -39.75
N ALA A 17 -36.16 21.76 -40.68
CA ALA A 17 -35.14 20.72 -40.84
C ALA A 17 -33.94 20.93 -39.88
N LEU A 18 -33.49 22.16 -39.64
CA LEU A 18 -32.30 22.47 -38.89
C LEU A 18 -32.50 22.37 -37.36
N VAL A 19 -33.70 22.75 -36.88
CA VAL A 19 -34.00 22.72 -35.44
C VAL A 19 -33.97 21.31 -34.84
N PRO A 20 -34.63 20.28 -35.44
CA PRO A 20 -34.54 18.93 -34.90
C PRO A 20 -33.15 18.35 -35.00
N LEU A 21 -32.37 18.70 -36.02
CA LEU A 21 -31.00 18.23 -36.20
C LEU A 21 -30.07 18.78 -35.11
N LEU A 22 -30.15 20.06 -34.79
CA LEU A 22 -29.45 20.70 -33.69
C LEU A 22 -29.85 20.13 -32.31
N LEU A 23 -31.15 19.85 -32.13
CA LEU A 23 -31.67 19.24 -30.91
C LEU A 23 -31.11 17.82 -30.70
N CYS A 24 -31.07 17.03 -31.76
CA CYS A 24 -30.44 15.69 -31.71
C CYS A 24 -28.96 15.76 -31.41
N ASP A 25 -28.25 16.69 -32.00
CA ASP A 25 -26.80 16.88 -31.75
C ASP A 25 -26.51 17.25 -30.29
N VAL A 26 -27.28 18.19 -29.74
CA VAL A 26 -27.14 18.59 -28.32
C VAL A 26 -27.48 17.42 -27.39
N LEU A 27 -28.54 16.67 -27.66
CA LEU A 27 -28.92 15.52 -26.84
C LEU A 27 -27.88 14.39 -26.91
N MET A 28 -27.34 14.10 -28.09
CA MET A 28 -26.27 13.12 -28.27
C MET A 28 -25.00 13.54 -27.52
N THR A 29 -24.62 14.80 -27.64
CA THR A 29 -23.44 15.32 -26.94
C THR A 29 -23.62 15.26 -25.42
N GLN A 30 -24.77 15.63 -24.88
CA GLN A 30 -25.05 15.53 -23.45
C GLN A 30 -25.05 14.08 -22.96
N MET A 31 -25.64 13.17 -23.73
CA MET A 31 -25.65 11.74 -23.40
C MET A 31 -24.23 11.15 -23.39
N MET A 32 -23.37 11.60 -24.32
CA MET A 32 -22.00 11.13 -24.43
C MET A 32 -21.14 11.62 -23.25
N ILE A 33 -21.29 12.88 -22.86
CA ILE A 33 -20.61 13.47 -21.69
C ILE A 33 -21.06 12.75 -20.43
N PHE A 34 -22.34 12.55 -20.21
CA PHE A 34 -22.88 11.88 -19.04
C PHE A 34 -22.41 10.42 -18.91
N ARG A 35 -22.37 9.68 -20.02
CA ARG A 35 -21.82 8.32 -20.05
C ARG A 35 -20.32 8.30 -19.75
N SER A 36 -19.55 9.22 -20.33
CA SER A 36 -18.12 9.29 -20.14
C SER A 36 -17.76 9.57 -18.67
N GLU A 37 -18.45 10.51 -18.02
CA GLU A 37 -18.21 10.79 -16.60
C GLU A 37 -18.57 9.60 -15.69
N HIS A 38 -19.66 8.90 -16.01
CA HIS A 38 -20.08 7.76 -15.20
C HIS A 38 -19.09 6.59 -15.33
N THR A 39 -18.63 6.31 -16.55
CA THR A 39 -17.67 5.22 -16.81
C THR A 39 -16.33 5.53 -16.13
N LEU A 40 -15.80 6.75 -16.29
CA LEU A 40 -14.55 7.15 -15.65
C LEU A 40 -14.58 7.05 -14.12
N ARG A 41 -15.70 7.39 -13.49
CA ARG A 41 -15.85 7.26 -12.04
C ARG A 41 -15.91 5.81 -11.58
N THR A 42 -16.63 4.97 -12.33
CA THR A 42 -16.75 3.55 -12.00
C THR A 42 -15.41 2.84 -12.17
N ASP A 43 -14.72 3.08 -13.29
CA ASP A 43 -13.41 2.50 -13.57
C ASP A 43 -12.37 2.91 -12.52
N ALA A 44 -12.34 4.19 -12.12
CA ALA A 44 -11.46 4.68 -11.08
C ALA A 44 -11.78 4.07 -9.69
N GLN A 45 -13.05 3.86 -9.38
CA GLN A 45 -13.45 3.19 -8.13
C GLN A 45 -13.06 1.71 -8.11
N GLU A 46 -13.23 1.00 -9.23
CA GLU A 46 -12.82 -0.41 -9.37
C GLU A 46 -11.31 -0.55 -9.25
N GLU A 47 -10.53 0.34 -9.90
CA GLU A 47 -9.08 0.35 -9.82
C GLU A 47 -8.59 0.63 -8.38
N MET A 48 -9.19 1.61 -7.70
CA MET A 48 -8.89 1.89 -6.29
C MET A 48 -9.23 0.71 -5.36
N ALA A 49 -10.35 0.03 -5.59
CA ALA A 49 -10.72 -1.14 -4.81
C ALA A 49 -9.74 -2.31 -5.03
N LEU A 50 -9.28 -2.50 -6.27
CA LEU A 50 -8.28 -3.50 -6.60
C LEU A 50 -6.94 -3.21 -5.91
N LEU A 51 -6.45 -1.96 -6.01
CA LEU A 51 -5.22 -1.52 -5.35
C LEU A 51 -5.30 -1.69 -3.83
N THR A 52 -6.43 -1.33 -3.22
CA THR A 52 -6.64 -1.51 -1.79
C THR A 52 -6.56 -2.99 -1.40
N THR A 53 -7.21 -3.87 -2.18
CA THR A 53 -7.18 -5.31 -1.93
C THR A 53 -5.77 -5.89 -2.07
N GLN A 54 -5.00 -5.44 -3.06
CA GLN A 54 -3.61 -5.85 -3.25
C GLN A 54 -2.71 -5.39 -2.11
N LEU A 55 -2.89 -4.14 -1.67
CA LEU A 55 -2.14 -3.60 -0.53
C LEU A 55 -2.46 -4.35 0.76
N ASP A 56 -3.72 -4.63 1.03
CA ASP A 56 -4.14 -5.40 2.22
C ASP A 56 -3.57 -6.82 2.22
N ALA A 57 -3.54 -7.48 1.06
CA ALA A 57 -2.91 -8.78 0.90
C ALA A 57 -1.40 -8.71 1.18
N LEU A 58 -0.71 -7.73 0.60
CA LEU A 58 0.72 -7.52 0.81
C LEU A 58 1.06 -7.23 2.28
N LEU A 59 0.26 -6.39 2.94
CA LEU A 59 0.42 -6.10 4.38
C LEU A 59 0.20 -7.33 5.24
N THR A 60 -0.76 -8.16 4.88
CA THR A 60 -1.03 -9.43 5.56
C THR A 60 0.17 -10.36 5.41
N ASP A 61 0.70 -10.53 4.21
CA ASP A 61 1.86 -11.37 3.93
C ASP A 61 3.11 -10.88 4.68
N CYS A 62 3.39 -9.57 4.65
CA CYS A 62 4.48 -8.97 5.43
C CYS A 62 4.29 -9.20 6.94
N GLY A 63 3.07 -9.06 7.42
CA GLY A 63 2.70 -9.32 8.80
C GLY A 63 2.92 -10.76 9.22
N ASP A 64 2.54 -11.70 8.37
CA ASP A 64 2.68 -13.14 8.65
C ASP A 64 4.15 -13.57 8.65
N VAL A 65 4.95 -13.09 7.71
CA VAL A 65 6.40 -13.32 7.70
C VAL A 65 7.05 -12.74 8.95
N THR A 66 6.69 -11.51 9.33
CA THR A 66 7.22 -10.86 10.54
C THR A 66 6.84 -11.64 11.81
N ARG A 67 5.62 -12.11 11.91
CA ARG A 67 5.14 -12.95 13.02
C ARG A 67 5.86 -14.31 13.05
N ALA A 68 6.07 -14.92 11.90
CA ALA A 68 6.84 -16.16 11.78
C ALA A 68 8.30 -15.99 12.21
N LEU A 69 8.93 -14.88 11.82
CA LEU A 69 10.29 -14.50 12.26
C LEU A 69 10.33 -14.30 13.79
N ALA A 70 9.38 -13.56 14.35
CA ALA A 70 9.28 -13.33 15.80
C ALA A 70 9.06 -14.64 16.58
N GLY A 71 8.26 -15.55 16.04
CA GLY A 71 8.01 -16.89 16.62
C GLY A 71 9.16 -17.88 16.47
N SER A 72 10.14 -17.59 15.61
CA SER A 72 11.23 -18.54 15.31
C SER A 72 12.15 -18.79 16.50
N THR A 73 12.53 -20.03 16.69
CA THR A 73 13.54 -20.42 17.70
C THR A 73 14.92 -19.91 17.32
N VAL A 74 15.21 -19.77 16.03
CA VAL A 74 16.47 -19.23 15.51
C VAL A 74 16.59 -17.75 15.89
N THR A 75 15.55 -16.96 15.67
CA THR A 75 15.52 -15.54 16.02
C THR A 75 15.70 -15.35 17.54
N ARG A 76 14.94 -16.12 18.33
CA ARG A 76 15.08 -16.08 19.80
C ARG A 76 16.48 -16.46 20.29
N SER A 77 17.10 -17.48 19.70
CA SER A 77 18.45 -17.90 20.09
C SER A 77 19.50 -16.87 19.70
N ALA A 78 19.38 -16.26 18.53
CA ALA A 78 20.28 -15.21 18.07
C ALA A 78 20.21 -13.96 18.96
N LEU A 79 19.00 -13.51 19.32
CA LEU A 79 18.79 -12.37 20.21
C LEU A 79 19.37 -12.62 21.61
N ARG A 80 19.18 -13.82 22.18
CA ARG A 80 19.79 -14.19 23.50
C ARG A 80 21.30 -14.19 23.50
N ARG A 81 21.96 -14.43 22.36
CA ARG A 81 23.40 -14.45 22.21
C ARG A 81 24.00 -13.09 21.80
N GLY A 82 23.21 -12.02 21.82
CA GLY A 82 23.66 -10.69 21.42
C GLY A 82 24.11 -10.61 19.96
N GLY A 83 23.45 -11.38 19.07
CA GLY A 83 23.75 -11.34 17.63
C GLY A 83 24.98 -12.17 17.20
N SER A 84 25.61 -12.95 18.07
CA SER A 84 26.83 -13.72 17.72
C SER A 84 26.57 -14.88 16.73
N ASP A 85 25.34 -15.29 16.51
CA ASP A 85 24.96 -16.37 15.58
C ASP A 85 24.33 -15.81 14.28
N SER A 86 25.07 -14.87 13.66
CA SER A 86 24.60 -14.05 12.55
C SER A 86 24.19 -14.83 11.30
N ARG A 87 24.92 -15.91 10.99
CA ARG A 87 24.76 -16.63 9.71
C ARG A 87 23.40 -17.32 9.59
N THR A 88 22.99 -18.01 10.64
CA THR A 88 21.73 -18.80 10.62
C THR A 88 20.51 -17.88 10.60
N LEU A 89 20.54 -16.77 11.34
CA LEU A 89 19.45 -15.79 11.33
C LEU A 89 19.39 -15.05 9.98
N TYR A 90 20.53 -14.68 9.42
CA TYR A 90 20.60 -14.07 8.10
C TYR A 90 20.04 -14.99 6.99
N GLN A 91 20.39 -16.28 7.05
CA GLN A 91 19.84 -17.27 6.11
C GLN A 91 18.32 -17.43 6.28
N LEU A 92 17.83 -17.47 7.51
CA LEU A 92 16.41 -17.53 7.79
C LEU A 92 15.69 -16.29 7.24
N LEU A 93 16.20 -15.10 7.56
CA LEU A 93 15.65 -13.84 7.09
C LEU A 93 15.58 -13.82 5.57
N ASN A 94 16.71 -14.09 4.92
CA ASN A 94 16.78 -14.11 3.47
C ASN A 94 15.80 -15.09 2.82
N ARG A 95 15.67 -16.29 3.35
CA ARG A 95 14.79 -17.31 2.79
C ARG A 95 13.32 -16.99 3.01
N SER A 96 12.97 -16.43 4.17
CA SER A 96 11.58 -16.12 4.51
C SER A 96 11.05 -14.89 3.81
N THR A 97 11.92 -13.97 3.40
CA THR A 97 11.52 -12.65 2.85
C THR A 97 11.72 -12.52 1.35
N VAL A 98 12.27 -13.54 0.67
CA VAL A 98 12.67 -13.45 -0.75
C VAL A 98 11.54 -12.97 -1.68
N ALA A 99 10.31 -13.39 -1.42
CA ALA A 99 9.14 -13.03 -2.23
C ALA A 99 8.63 -11.60 -1.97
N LEU A 100 9.01 -10.99 -0.85
CA LEU A 100 8.48 -9.70 -0.42
C LEU A 100 9.53 -8.57 -0.45
N ARG A 101 10.78 -8.88 -0.83
CA ARG A 101 11.89 -7.91 -0.83
C ARG A 101 11.73 -6.75 -1.80
N GLU A 102 10.92 -6.92 -2.81
CA GLU A 102 10.61 -5.87 -3.77
C GLU A 102 9.69 -4.79 -3.15
N TYR A 103 8.97 -5.16 -2.09
CA TYR A 103 7.94 -4.33 -1.48
C TYR A 103 8.28 -3.88 -0.06
N ALA A 104 9.09 -4.66 0.65
CA ALA A 104 9.39 -4.39 2.05
C ALA A 104 10.79 -4.86 2.46
N ASP A 105 11.43 -4.10 3.33
CA ASP A 105 12.60 -4.50 4.07
C ASP A 105 12.23 -5.14 5.40
N PHE A 106 12.99 -6.17 5.79
CA PHE A 106 12.78 -6.88 7.05
C PHE A 106 13.99 -6.73 7.95
N GLU A 107 13.74 -6.42 9.20
CA GLU A 107 14.74 -6.05 10.17
C GLU A 107 14.52 -6.80 11.49
N VAL A 108 15.59 -7.06 12.23
CA VAL A 108 15.54 -7.61 13.58
C VAL A 108 16.30 -6.68 14.52
N TYR A 109 15.62 -6.23 15.54
CA TYR A 109 16.14 -5.33 16.56
C TYR A 109 16.32 -6.03 17.89
N GLY A 110 17.35 -5.63 18.64
CA GLY A 110 17.55 -6.00 20.04
C GLY A 110 16.53 -5.34 20.97
N GLU A 111 16.56 -5.70 22.24
CA GLU A 111 15.70 -5.11 23.28
C GLU A 111 15.94 -3.60 23.45
N ASP A 112 17.19 -3.19 23.29
CA ASP A 112 17.69 -1.81 23.34
C ASP A 112 17.33 -0.96 22.12
N GLY A 113 16.81 -1.59 21.05
CA GLY A 113 16.42 -0.92 19.82
C GLY A 113 17.54 -0.82 18.79
N ASP A 114 18.66 -1.48 19.00
CA ASP A 114 19.72 -1.58 18.02
C ASP A 114 19.33 -2.57 16.91
N CYS A 115 19.51 -2.17 15.65
CA CYS A 115 19.29 -3.07 14.52
C CYS A 115 20.43 -4.09 14.47
N LEU A 116 20.07 -5.35 14.58
CA LEU A 116 21.02 -6.46 14.52
C LEU A 116 21.13 -7.07 13.12
N TYR A 117 20.02 -7.05 12.37
CA TYR A 117 19.93 -7.61 11.02
C TYR A 117 18.93 -6.84 10.17
N THR A 118 19.25 -6.68 8.89
CA THR A 118 18.39 -6.06 7.91
C THR A 118 18.52 -6.75 6.57
N THR A 119 17.42 -6.75 5.78
CA THR A 119 17.44 -7.12 4.36
C THR A 119 17.69 -5.92 3.46
N ALA A 120 17.59 -4.70 3.99
CA ALA A 120 17.88 -3.47 3.27
C ALA A 120 19.34 -3.42 2.80
N ASN A 121 19.56 -2.77 1.68
CA ASN A 121 20.90 -2.52 1.14
C ASN A 121 21.68 -1.51 1.99
N VAL A 122 20.97 -0.66 2.73
CA VAL A 122 21.53 0.35 3.63
C VAL A 122 21.12 -0.01 5.05
N TRP A 123 22.11 -0.02 5.96
CA TRP A 123 21.83 -0.26 7.37
C TRP A 123 20.92 0.84 7.91
N PRO A 124 19.79 0.51 8.56
CA PRO A 124 18.88 1.52 9.04
C PRO A 124 19.60 2.43 10.05
N ALA A 125 19.45 3.74 9.84
CA ALA A 125 19.94 4.70 10.82
C ALA A 125 19.19 4.50 12.15
N ALA A 126 19.82 4.80 13.28
CA ALA A 126 19.22 4.71 14.62
C ALA A 126 17.87 5.48 14.75
N GLN A 127 17.61 6.39 13.81
CA GLN A 127 16.35 7.15 13.69
C GLN A 127 15.14 6.31 13.23
N SER A 128 15.34 5.13 12.65
CA SER A 128 14.20 4.25 12.27
C SER A 128 13.38 3.79 13.48
N THR A 129 13.96 3.84 14.67
CA THR A 129 13.25 3.63 15.95
C THR A 129 12.44 4.86 16.39
N GLY A 130 12.67 6.02 15.78
CA GLY A 130 11.98 7.28 16.10
C GLY A 130 10.48 7.29 15.80
N TRP A 131 9.99 6.33 15.04
CA TRP A 131 8.54 6.17 14.78
C TRP A 131 7.76 5.63 15.98
N GLY A 132 8.46 5.27 17.05
CA GLY A 132 7.86 4.67 18.24
C GLY A 132 7.24 3.30 17.97
N ILE A 133 7.59 2.64 16.84
CA ILE A 133 7.04 1.33 16.47
C ILE A 133 7.48 0.24 17.47
N LEU A 134 8.72 0.29 17.93
CA LEU A 134 9.24 -0.68 18.90
C LEU A 134 8.57 -0.52 20.27
N SER A 135 8.34 0.72 20.72
CA SER A 135 7.62 0.98 21.97
C SER A 135 6.16 0.54 21.89
N ALA A 136 5.51 0.72 20.75
CA ALA A 136 4.16 0.23 20.53
C ALA A 136 4.11 -1.30 20.48
N ALA A 137 5.07 -1.95 19.83
CA ALA A 137 5.18 -3.41 19.78
C ALA A 137 5.47 -4.02 21.17
N ARG A 138 6.21 -3.33 22.03
CA ARG A 138 6.49 -3.79 23.40
C ARG A 138 5.25 -3.98 24.25
N ALA A 139 4.22 -3.15 24.00
CA ALA A 139 2.95 -3.18 24.73
C ALA A 139 1.91 -4.10 24.10
N ALA A 140 2.20 -4.70 22.94
CA ALA A 140 1.25 -5.47 22.15
C ALA A 140 1.51 -6.98 22.20
N ASP A 141 0.43 -7.74 22.14
CA ASP A 141 0.46 -9.21 22.04
C ASP A 141 0.54 -9.72 20.57
N GLY A 142 1.05 -8.91 19.66
CA GLY A 142 1.11 -9.26 18.25
C GLY A 142 1.76 -8.20 17.39
N ILE A 143 1.41 -8.23 16.10
CA ILE A 143 1.93 -7.25 15.17
C ILE A 143 1.22 -5.91 15.34
N VAL A 144 2.00 -4.84 15.36
CA VAL A 144 1.52 -3.45 15.38
C VAL A 144 1.94 -2.80 14.07
N LEU A 145 1.02 -2.10 13.42
CA LEU A 145 1.26 -1.32 12.21
C LEU A 145 1.30 0.17 12.56
N ARG A 146 2.23 0.89 12.00
CA ARG A 146 2.31 2.36 12.08
C ARG A 146 2.70 2.96 10.74
N ALA A 147 1.97 4.00 10.35
CA ALA A 147 2.38 4.89 9.26
C ALA A 147 3.19 6.06 9.86
N GLY A 148 4.25 6.46 9.17
CA GLY A 148 5.13 7.57 9.56
C GLY A 148 5.59 8.36 8.33
N ASN A 149 6.41 9.39 8.55
CA ASN A 149 6.95 10.27 7.50
C ASN A 149 8.02 9.56 6.65
N GLY A 150 7.71 8.48 6.01
CA GLY A 150 8.65 7.70 5.19
C GLY A 150 8.12 6.32 4.87
N GLY A 151 6.80 6.12 5.05
CA GLY A 151 6.17 4.87 4.66
C GLY A 151 5.40 4.18 5.79
N LEU A 152 5.25 2.88 5.68
CA LEU A 152 4.53 2.03 6.62
C LEU A 152 5.51 1.03 7.28
N ALA A 153 5.39 0.86 8.58
CA ALA A 153 6.15 -0.15 9.30
C ALA A 153 5.23 -1.03 10.15
N GLY A 154 5.61 -2.31 10.28
CA GLY A 154 4.99 -3.23 11.19
C GLY A 154 6.01 -3.93 12.07
N ALA A 155 5.73 -4.06 13.36
CA ALA A 155 6.61 -4.71 14.32
C ALA A 155 5.89 -5.76 15.16
N CYS A 156 6.60 -6.85 15.45
CA CYS A 156 6.15 -7.91 16.33
C CYS A 156 7.22 -8.17 17.40
N PRO A 157 6.85 -8.22 18.70
CA PRO A 157 7.82 -8.51 19.75
C PRO A 157 8.27 -9.97 19.69
N VAL A 158 9.56 -10.19 19.87
CA VAL A 158 10.17 -11.52 20.04
C VAL A 158 10.26 -11.81 21.53
N THR A 159 9.45 -12.73 22.02
CA THR A 159 9.36 -13.04 23.45
C THR A 159 10.07 -14.32 23.83
N ALA A 160 10.67 -14.33 25.00
CA ALA A 160 11.14 -15.54 25.66
C ALA A 160 9.99 -16.42 26.15
N ARG A 161 10.25 -17.68 26.50
CA ARG A 161 9.24 -18.59 27.10
C ARG A 161 8.60 -18.05 28.39
N GLY A 162 9.24 -17.09 29.05
CA GLY A 162 8.74 -16.43 30.26
C GLY A 162 8.05 -15.08 30.01
N GLY A 163 7.77 -14.71 28.75
CA GLY A 163 7.08 -13.47 28.40
C GLY A 163 7.99 -12.23 28.30
N ALA A 164 9.27 -12.32 28.71
CA ALA A 164 10.21 -11.21 28.56
C ALA A 164 10.49 -10.94 27.07
N VAL A 165 10.48 -9.66 26.67
CA VAL A 165 10.83 -9.24 25.31
C VAL A 165 12.34 -9.36 25.13
N LEU A 166 12.77 -10.04 24.08
CA LEU A 166 14.17 -10.21 23.69
C LEU A 166 14.58 -9.24 22.59
N GLY A 167 13.62 -8.70 21.87
CA GLY A 167 13.82 -7.83 20.72
C GLY A 167 12.57 -7.77 19.86
N TYR A 168 12.72 -7.33 18.61
CA TYR A 168 11.59 -7.09 17.70
C TYR A 168 11.93 -7.55 16.29
N ALA A 169 10.97 -8.18 15.64
CA ALA A 169 10.96 -8.36 14.19
C ALA A 169 10.13 -7.24 13.57
N VAL A 170 10.68 -6.58 12.56
CA VAL A 170 10.08 -5.41 11.92
C VAL A 170 10.08 -5.61 10.42
N PHE A 171 9.02 -5.18 9.74
CA PHE A 171 9.05 -4.90 8.32
C PHE A 171 8.83 -3.42 8.08
N ARG A 172 9.41 -2.90 7.01
CA ARG A 172 9.29 -1.50 6.60
C ARG A 172 9.05 -1.42 5.10
N MET A 173 8.04 -0.66 4.72
CA MET A 173 7.71 -0.30 3.35
C MET A 173 7.97 1.21 3.24
N ASP A 174 9.07 1.58 2.58
CA ASP A 174 9.43 2.97 2.38
C ASP A 174 8.70 3.53 1.14
N ASP A 175 8.38 4.82 1.16
CA ASP A 175 7.96 5.54 -0.04
C ASP A 175 9.16 5.57 -1.01
N ALA A 176 8.99 4.99 -2.20
CA ALA A 176 10.01 4.91 -3.25
C ALA A 176 10.25 6.26 -3.93
#